data_bb76e64a6a5d84da946acdde481ce622
#
_entry.id   bb76e64a6a5d84da946acdde481ce622
#
_cell.length_a   1.000
_cell.length_b   1.000
_cell.length_c   1.000
_cell.angle_alpha   90.00
_cell.angle_beta   90.00
_cell.angle_gamma   90.00
#
_symmetry.space_group_name_H-M   'P 1'
#
loop_
_entity.id
_entity.type
_entity.pdbx_description
1 polymer ?
#
loop_
_entity_poly.entity_id
_entity_poly.type
_entity_poly.pdbx_seq_one_letter_code
_entity_poly.pdbx_strand_id
1 'polypeptide(L)'
;MNTKTAMITIAGRPNVGKSTLTNYLVGEKIAIVSNKPQTTRNRICVIVTREDTQFVFVDTPGFHKPRTKLGDYLVNIAKDSIADVDLTVLVVEPLASVGPQEEALMEQLKGKKCPTVLAINKIDTVEKDKLLEVIATYSAAFAFDAIIPISAKTGDGVEQLLEVCGRYAVESPFLFPEDSTTDQPERQVMAEIIREKLLWCLDREVPHGTAVEITKFSERDNGIIDIDATIYCEKASHKGIIIGKHGDMLKKISSMARGDCEKFMGTRVYLTTWVKVKENWRDSDFLVRNFGYSE
;
A
#
# COMPACT_ATOMS: atom_id res chain seq x y z
N MET A 1 1.13 25.80 -21.08
CA MET A 1 1.34 24.37 -21.39
C MET A 1 0.08 23.67 -20.96
N ASN A 2 -0.47 22.78 -21.78
CA ASN A 2 -1.65 22.00 -21.37
C ASN A 2 -1.15 20.86 -20.50
N THR A 3 -1.46 20.91 -19.22
CA THR A 3 -1.14 19.82 -18.29
C THR A 3 -2.09 18.65 -18.49
N LYS A 4 -1.66 17.45 -18.08
CA LYS A 4 -2.43 16.21 -18.16
C LYS A 4 -2.43 15.49 -16.83
N THR A 5 -3.47 14.75 -16.58
CA THR A 5 -3.56 13.90 -15.38
C THR A 5 -4.06 12.51 -15.74
N ALA A 6 -3.53 11.49 -15.10
CA ALA A 6 -4.03 10.12 -15.16
C ALA A 6 -4.33 9.60 -13.76
N MET A 7 -5.59 9.27 -13.50
CA MET A 7 -6.03 8.54 -12.30
C MET A 7 -5.89 7.04 -12.55
N ILE A 8 -5.07 6.35 -11.77
CA ILE A 8 -4.68 4.97 -12.04
C ILE A 8 -4.90 4.12 -10.78
N THR A 9 -5.74 3.10 -10.86
CA THR A 9 -5.85 2.12 -9.78
C THR A 9 -4.83 1.00 -9.94
N ILE A 10 -4.13 0.67 -8.85
CA ILE A 10 -3.26 -0.51 -8.76
C ILE A 10 -4.04 -1.63 -8.08
N ALA A 11 -4.48 -2.61 -8.87
CA ALA A 11 -5.22 -3.78 -8.41
C ALA A 11 -4.32 -5.03 -8.39
N GLY A 12 -4.69 -6.02 -7.58
CA GLY A 12 -3.99 -7.30 -7.51
C GLY A 12 -4.16 -7.98 -6.15
N ARG A 13 -3.86 -9.27 -6.08
CA ARG A 13 -3.91 -10.02 -4.82
C ARG A 13 -2.89 -9.47 -3.80
N PRO A 14 -3.01 -9.84 -2.52
CA PRO A 14 -1.98 -9.50 -1.54
C PRO A 14 -0.59 -10.02 -1.95
N ASN A 15 0.46 -9.28 -1.60
CA ASN A 15 1.87 -9.64 -1.76
C ASN A 15 2.40 -9.73 -3.20
N VAL A 16 1.65 -9.33 -4.21
CA VAL A 16 2.16 -9.25 -5.61
C VAL A 16 3.14 -8.09 -5.82
N GLY A 17 3.25 -7.17 -4.86
CA GLY A 17 4.20 -6.05 -4.87
C GLY A 17 3.60 -4.70 -5.23
N LYS A 18 2.28 -4.48 -5.05
CA LYS A 18 1.63 -3.18 -5.30
C LYS A 18 2.31 -2.03 -4.56
N SER A 19 2.40 -2.12 -3.23
CA SER A 19 3.04 -1.08 -2.40
C SER A 19 4.55 -0.95 -2.64
N THR A 20 5.22 -1.98 -3.13
CA THR A 20 6.61 -1.88 -3.58
C THR A 20 6.71 -1.05 -4.87
N LEU A 21 5.78 -1.27 -5.80
CA LEU A 21 5.70 -0.51 -7.04
C LEU A 21 5.40 0.97 -6.75
N THR A 22 4.42 1.28 -5.89
CA THR A 22 4.09 2.66 -5.52
C THR A 22 5.26 3.39 -4.88
N ASN A 23 5.96 2.75 -3.94
CA ASN A 23 7.17 3.33 -3.33
C ASN A 23 8.30 3.56 -4.36
N TYR A 24 8.48 2.64 -5.29
CA TYR A 24 9.47 2.81 -6.35
C TYR A 24 9.15 4.00 -7.25
N LEU A 25 7.89 4.15 -7.65
CA LEU A 25 7.42 5.22 -8.54
C LEU A 25 7.67 6.62 -7.96
N VAL A 26 7.52 6.78 -6.65
CA VAL A 26 7.75 8.05 -5.94
C VAL A 26 9.21 8.24 -5.55
N GLY A 27 9.95 7.15 -5.35
CA GLY A 27 11.31 7.19 -4.80
C GLY A 27 11.36 7.32 -3.27
N GLU A 28 10.21 7.24 -2.61
CA GLU A 28 10.06 7.39 -1.16
C GLU A 28 9.20 6.26 -0.56
N LYS A 29 9.35 6.06 0.75
CA LYS A 29 8.56 5.08 1.49
C LYS A 29 7.23 5.67 1.97
N ILE A 30 6.23 5.67 1.12
CA ILE A 30 4.86 6.11 1.43
C ILE A 30 3.99 4.94 1.90
N ALA A 31 4.00 3.84 1.16
CA ALA A 31 3.24 2.65 1.47
C ALA A 31 4.09 1.62 2.21
N ILE A 32 3.51 0.95 3.20
CA ILE A 32 4.21 -0.10 3.95
C ILE A 32 4.25 -1.41 3.17
N VAL A 33 5.34 -2.15 3.35
CA VAL A 33 5.59 -3.41 2.65
C VAL A 33 5.78 -4.56 3.64
N SER A 34 5.02 -5.64 3.48
CA SER A 34 5.14 -6.84 4.30
C SER A 34 4.70 -8.07 3.51
N ASN A 35 5.21 -9.24 3.88
CA ASN A 35 4.76 -10.53 3.35
C ASN A 35 3.43 -11.00 3.97
N LYS A 36 2.86 -10.26 4.91
CA LYS A 36 1.63 -10.62 5.60
C LYS A 36 0.40 -10.05 4.88
N PRO A 37 -0.76 -10.75 4.89
CA PRO A 37 -1.98 -10.21 4.32
C PRO A 37 -2.45 -8.96 5.08
N GLN A 38 -3.28 -8.14 4.45
CA GLN A 38 -3.79 -6.88 5.00
C GLN A 38 -2.67 -5.88 5.38
N THR A 39 -1.60 -5.84 4.59
CA THR A 39 -0.52 -4.87 4.77
C THR A 39 -1.05 -3.46 4.52
N THR A 40 -1.60 -3.17 3.35
CA THR A 40 -2.30 -1.92 3.05
C THR A 40 -3.72 -1.98 3.62
N ARG A 41 -4.12 -0.98 4.40
CA ARG A 41 -5.46 -0.90 5.02
C ARG A 41 -6.26 0.32 4.57
N ASN A 42 -5.60 1.38 4.15
CA ASN A 42 -6.23 2.58 3.64
C ASN A 42 -6.00 2.68 2.14
N ARG A 43 -6.89 3.40 1.46
CA ARG A 43 -6.61 3.93 0.15
C ARG A 43 -5.49 4.96 0.29
N ILE A 44 -4.44 4.83 -0.50
CA ILE A 44 -3.30 5.75 -0.52
C ILE A 44 -3.17 6.26 -1.95
N CYS A 45 -3.28 7.57 -2.14
CA CYS A 45 -2.88 8.18 -3.41
C CYS A 45 -1.37 8.44 -3.37
N VAL A 46 -0.70 7.96 -4.40
CA VAL A 46 0.71 8.20 -4.66
C VAL A 46 0.81 9.04 -5.92
N ILE A 47 1.45 10.19 -5.82
CA ILE A 47 1.48 11.21 -6.85
C ILE A 47 2.88 11.26 -7.47
N VAL A 48 2.93 11.16 -8.80
CA VAL A 48 4.17 11.24 -9.58
C VAL A 48 3.97 12.27 -10.67
N THR A 49 4.64 13.40 -10.56
CA THR A 49 4.62 14.44 -11.60
C THR A 49 5.85 14.30 -12.49
N ARG A 50 5.65 14.21 -13.79
CA ARG A 50 6.67 14.16 -14.83
C ARG A 50 6.35 15.19 -15.89
N GLU A 51 7.18 16.22 -16.01
CA GLU A 51 6.97 17.29 -16.99
C GLU A 51 5.56 17.89 -16.91
N ASP A 52 4.75 17.70 -17.95
CA ASP A 52 3.38 18.19 -18.06
C ASP A 52 2.31 17.19 -17.61
N THR A 53 2.71 16.03 -17.10
CA THR A 53 1.80 14.93 -16.75
C THR A 53 1.90 14.54 -15.28
N GLN A 54 0.75 14.52 -14.59
CA GLN A 54 0.62 14.05 -13.22
C GLN A 54 -0.09 12.69 -13.19
N PHE A 55 0.59 11.69 -12.66
CA PHE A 55 0.05 10.36 -12.41
C PHE A 55 -0.39 10.26 -10.96
N VAL A 56 -1.65 9.90 -10.73
CA VAL A 56 -2.20 9.65 -9.39
C VAL A 56 -2.49 8.17 -9.26
N PHE A 57 -1.58 7.44 -8.65
CA PHE A 57 -1.74 6.01 -8.39
C PHE A 57 -2.51 5.78 -7.10
N VAL A 58 -3.59 5.03 -7.19
CA VAL A 58 -4.40 4.64 -6.04
C VAL A 58 -3.99 3.24 -5.61
N ASP A 59 -3.16 3.12 -4.56
CA ASP A 59 -2.84 1.83 -3.92
C ASP A 59 -3.99 1.40 -3.03
N THR A 60 -4.43 0.17 -3.20
CA THR A 60 -5.62 -0.37 -2.55
C THR A 60 -5.29 -1.60 -1.72
N PRO A 61 -6.07 -1.86 -0.65
CA PRO A 61 -6.00 -3.14 0.04
C PRO A 61 -6.15 -4.30 -0.95
N GLY A 62 -5.35 -5.35 -0.78
CA GLY A 62 -5.46 -6.55 -1.61
C GLY A 62 -6.81 -7.24 -1.42
N PHE A 63 -7.40 -7.76 -2.49
CA PHE A 63 -8.67 -8.49 -2.43
C PHE A 63 -8.56 -9.75 -1.56
N HIS A 64 -9.44 -9.87 -0.55
CA HIS A 64 -9.53 -11.02 0.35
C HIS A 64 -10.97 -11.24 0.80
N LYS A 65 -11.27 -12.43 1.34
CA LYS A 65 -12.59 -12.68 1.96
C LYS A 65 -12.67 -11.98 3.32
N PRO A 66 -13.63 -11.07 3.54
CA PRO A 66 -13.79 -10.37 4.81
C PRO A 66 -14.26 -11.33 5.90
N ARG A 67 -13.80 -11.10 7.14
CA ARG A 67 -14.20 -11.86 8.34
C ARG A 67 -14.48 -10.96 9.54
N THR A 68 -14.27 -9.66 9.40
CA THR A 68 -14.44 -8.64 10.44
C THR A 68 -14.95 -7.36 9.79
N LYS A 69 -15.47 -6.41 10.57
CA LYS A 69 -15.87 -5.08 10.07
C LYS A 69 -14.70 -4.35 9.37
N LEU A 70 -13.52 -4.46 9.94
CA LEU A 70 -12.32 -3.98 9.25
C LEU A 70 -12.11 -4.68 7.89
N GLY A 71 -12.37 -5.98 7.82
CA GLY A 71 -12.28 -6.74 6.57
C GLY A 71 -13.30 -6.28 5.53
N ASP A 72 -14.54 -6.00 5.93
CA ASP A 72 -15.60 -5.47 5.06
C ASP A 72 -15.18 -4.10 4.50
N TYR A 73 -14.67 -3.20 5.35
CA TYR A 73 -14.12 -1.91 4.96
C TYR A 73 -13.02 -2.03 3.89
N LEU A 74 -12.03 -2.91 4.09
CA LEU A 74 -10.94 -3.11 3.14
C LEU A 74 -11.42 -3.59 1.75
N VAL A 75 -12.44 -4.46 1.73
CA VAL A 75 -13.02 -4.97 0.47
C VAL A 75 -13.80 -3.87 -0.26
N ASN A 76 -14.52 -3.03 0.47
CA ASN A 76 -15.28 -1.91 -0.12
C ASN A 76 -14.31 -0.90 -0.75
N ILE A 77 -13.28 -0.45 -0.05
CA ILE A 77 -12.23 0.43 -0.63
C ILE A 77 -11.66 -0.15 -1.92
N ALA A 78 -11.30 -1.44 -1.91
CA ALA A 78 -10.73 -2.07 -3.09
C ALA A 78 -11.69 -2.08 -4.29
N LYS A 79 -13.01 -2.21 -4.06
CA LYS A 79 -14.04 -2.16 -5.12
C LYS A 79 -14.28 -0.74 -5.63
N ASP A 80 -14.39 0.22 -4.71
CA ASP A 80 -14.71 1.62 -5.05
C ASP A 80 -13.56 2.29 -5.79
N SER A 81 -12.32 1.94 -5.44
CA SER A 81 -11.13 2.47 -6.11
C SER A 81 -10.98 2.09 -7.58
N ILE A 82 -11.76 1.11 -8.08
CA ILE A 82 -11.77 0.73 -9.51
C ILE A 82 -12.91 1.49 -10.27
N ALA A 83 -13.74 2.28 -9.59
CA ALA A 83 -14.97 2.79 -10.19
C ALA A 83 -14.77 4.01 -11.11
N ASP A 84 -13.93 4.96 -10.70
CA ASP A 84 -13.78 6.26 -11.39
C ASP A 84 -12.29 6.58 -11.64
N VAL A 85 -11.65 5.76 -12.49
CA VAL A 85 -10.25 5.95 -12.89
C VAL A 85 -10.08 5.84 -14.40
N ASP A 86 -9.02 6.46 -14.91
CA ASP A 86 -8.70 6.46 -16.34
C ASP A 86 -8.07 5.14 -16.78
N LEU A 87 -7.40 4.43 -15.85
CA LEU A 87 -6.69 3.20 -16.12
C LEU A 87 -6.65 2.30 -14.89
N THR A 88 -6.76 0.98 -15.09
CA THR A 88 -6.43 -0.03 -14.08
C THR A 88 -5.13 -0.72 -14.43
N VAL A 89 -4.17 -0.76 -13.50
CA VAL A 89 -2.96 -1.57 -13.56
C VAL A 89 -3.18 -2.81 -12.70
N LEU A 90 -3.38 -3.97 -13.35
CA LEU A 90 -3.48 -5.25 -12.66
C LEU A 90 -2.07 -5.82 -12.44
N VAL A 91 -1.65 -5.90 -11.17
CA VAL A 91 -0.33 -6.44 -10.81
C VAL A 91 -0.44 -7.91 -10.42
N VAL A 92 0.36 -8.76 -11.07
CA VAL A 92 0.42 -10.20 -10.82
C VAL A 92 1.85 -10.67 -10.60
N GLU A 93 2.02 -11.86 -10.01
CA GLU A 93 3.32 -12.54 -9.95
C GLU A 93 3.58 -13.31 -11.24
N PRO A 94 4.86 -13.62 -11.55
CA PRO A 94 5.23 -14.31 -12.79
C PRO A 94 4.98 -15.83 -12.70
N LEU A 95 3.69 -16.19 -12.53
CA LEU A 95 3.21 -17.58 -12.47
C LEU A 95 2.40 -17.89 -13.72
N ALA A 96 2.74 -18.97 -14.43
CA ALA A 96 2.04 -19.43 -15.64
C ALA A 96 0.69 -20.12 -15.30
N SER A 97 -0.07 -19.52 -14.37
CA SER A 97 -1.40 -19.96 -13.98
C SER A 97 -2.19 -18.78 -13.43
N VAL A 98 -3.44 -18.66 -13.85
CA VAL A 98 -4.36 -17.67 -13.30
C VAL A 98 -5.00 -18.26 -12.05
N GLY A 99 -4.83 -17.61 -10.91
CA GLY A 99 -5.43 -18.05 -9.66
C GLY A 99 -6.86 -17.54 -9.49
N PRO A 100 -7.64 -18.13 -8.55
CA PRO A 100 -9.04 -17.74 -8.35
C PRO A 100 -9.24 -16.27 -7.98
N GLN A 101 -8.24 -15.63 -7.35
CA GLN A 101 -8.30 -14.19 -7.00
C GLN A 101 -8.08 -13.31 -8.22
N GLU A 102 -7.15 -13.69 -9.10
CA GLU A 102 -6.91 -13.02 -10.38
C GLU A 102 -8.11 -13.19 -11.31
N GLU A 103 -8.70 -14.39 -11.38
CA GLU A 103 -9.93 -14.64 -12.15
C GLU A 103 -11.08 -13.74 -11.69
N ALA A 104 -11.31 -13.65 -10.37
CA ALA A 104 -12.35 -12.80 -9.81
C ALA A 104 -12.11 -11.32 -10.08
N LEU A 105 -10.85 -10.85 -10.08
CA LEU A 105 -10.49 -9.48 -10.43
C LEU A 105 -10.74 -9.20 -11.92
N MET A 106 -10.29 -10.09 -12.81
CA MET A 106 -10.50 -9.95 -14.24
C MET A 106 -12.00 -9.97 -14.61
N GLU A 107 -12.80 -10.79 -13.92
CA GLU A 107 -14.25 -10.80 -14.13
C GLU A 107 -14.91 -9.47 -13.72
N GLN A 108 -14.47 -8.86 -12.63
CA GLN A 108 -14.93 -7.51 -12.23
C GLN A 108 -14.51 -6.43 -13.23
N LEU A 109 -13.35 -6.57 -13.87
CA LEU A 109 -12.86 -5.64 -14.88
C LEU A 109 -13.57 -5.77 -16.22
N LYS A 110 -14.00 -6.97 -16.63
CA LYS A 110 -14.76 -7.20 -17.86
C LYS A 110 -16.03 -6.37 -17.95
N GLY A 111 -16.70 -6.13 -16.83
CA GLY A 111 -17.92 -5.32 -16.74
C GLY A 111 -17.70 -3.81 -16.80
N LYS A 112 -16.46 -3.35 -16.78
CA LYS A 112 -16.08 -1.93 -16.74
C LYS A 112 -15.47 -1.50 -18.07
N LYS A 113 -15.79 -0.28 -18.51
CA LYS A 113 -15.20 0.33 -19.73
C LYS A 113 -13.81 0.96 -19.46
N CYS A 114 -13.15 0.58 -18.36
CA CYS A 114 -11.85 1.13 -17.97
C CYS A 114 -10.74 0.31 -18.64
N PRO A 115 -9.82 0.94 -19.37
CA PRO A 115 -8.64 0.28 -19.91
C PRO A 115 -7.87 -0.46 -18.82
N THR A 116 -7.30 -1.62 -19.17
CA THR A 116 -6.59 -2.45 -18.20
C THR A 116 -5.23 -2.87 -18.72
N VAL A 117 -4.18 -2.48 -18.00
CA VAL A 117 -2.80 -2.89 -18.26
C VAL A 117 -2.41 -3.97 -17.25
N LEU A 118 -1.80 -5.05 -17.74
CA LEU A 118 -1.23 -6.09 -16.88
C LEU A 118 0.25 -5.76 -16.58
N ALA A 119 0.60 -5.65 -15.31
CA ALA A 119 1.98 -5.58 -14.83
C ALA A 119 2.39 -6.94 -14.24
N ILE A 120 3.22 -7.70 -14.93
CA ILE A 120 3.79 -8.95 -14.41
C ILE A 120 5.02 -8.58 -13.58
N ASN A 121 4.86 -8.56 -12.26
CA ASN A 121 5.89 -8.12 -11.32
C ASN A 121 6.79 -9.28 -10.87
N LYS A 122 7.94 -8.92 -10.26
CA LYS A 122 8.98 -9.84 -9.74
C LYS A 122 9.68 -10.65 -10.83
N ILE A 123 9.86 -10.07 -12.01
CA ILE A 123 10.58 -10.75 -13.11
C ILE A 123 12.04 -11.08 -12.75
N ASP A 124 12.59 -10.38 -11.73
CA ASP A 124 13.90 -10.69 -11.16
C ASP A 124 13.99 -12.08 -10.49
N THR A 125 12.86 -12.77 -10.33
CA THR A 125 12.78 -14.09 -9.68
C THR A 125 12.60 -15.26 -10.67
N VAL A 126 12.46 -15.00 -11.96
CA VAL A 126 12.18 -16.02 -12.98
C VAL A 126 13.05 -15.84 -14.22
N GLU A 127 13.23 -16.92 -14.96
CA GLU A 127 13.92 -16.92 -16.25
C GLU A 127 13.02 -16.38 -17.37
N LYS A 128 13.62 -15.86 -18.45
CA LYS A 128 12.90 -15.26 -19.59
C LYS A 128 11.92 -16.21 -20.28
N ASP A 129 12.27 -17.48 -20.40
CA ASP A 129 11.40 -18.47 -21.06
C ASP A 129 10.10 -18.69 -20.28
N LYS A 130 10.17 -18.73 -18.94
CA LYS A 130 8.98 -18.79 -18.09
C LYS A 130 8.11 -17.54 -18.21
N LEU A 131 8.72 -16.38 -18.40
CA LEU A 131 7.98 -15.15 -18.58
C LEU A 131 7.10 -15.17 -19.84
N LEU A 132 7.57 -15.77 -20.93
CA LEU A 132 6.78 -15.94 -22.15
C LEU A 132 5.53 -16.81 -21.91
N GLU A 133 5.66 -17.88 -21.15
CA GLU A 133 4.52 -18.72 -20.76
C GLU A 133 3.48 -17.93 -19.92
N VAL A 134 3.95 -17.09 -18.98
CA VAL A 134 3.09 -16.23 -18.16
C VAL A 134 2.33 -15.24 -19.04
N ILE A 135 3.01 -14.57 -19.97
CA ILE A 135 2.40 -13.62 -20.91
C ILE A 135 1.32 -14.33 -21.74
N ALA A 136 1.62 -15.49 -22.30
CA ALA A 136 0.68 -16.27 -23.09
C ALA A 136 -0.56 -16.68 -22.27
N THR A 137 -0.35 -17.14 -21.04
CA THR A 137 -1.43 -17.55 -20.12
C THR A 137 -2.40 -16.38 -19.82
N TYR A 138 -1.88 -15.22 -19.44
CA TYR A 138 -2.72 -14.06 -19.14
C TYR A 138 -3.36 -13.43 -20.37
N SER A 139 -2.67 -13.42 -21.52
CA SER A 139 -3.23 -12.96 -22.80
C SER A 139 -4.42 -13.81 -23.27
N ALA A 140 -4.41 -15.12 -22.97
CA ALA A 140 -5.53 -15.99 -23.28
C ALA A 140 -6.73 -15.82 -22.30
N ALA A 141 -6.46 -15.36 -21.07
CA ALA A 141 -7.47 -15.22 -20.03
C ALA A 141 -8.26 -13.90 -20.11
N PHE A 142 -7.62 -12.81 -20.54
CA PHE A 142 -8.21 -11.48 -20.57
C PHE A 142 -7.59 -10.60 -21.65
N ALA A 143 -8.41 -9.73 -22.27
CA ALA A 143 -7.95 -8.77 -23.27
C ALA A 143 -7.37 -7.52 -22.59
N PHE A 144 -6.07 -7.56 -22.28
CA PHE A 144 -5.36 -6.41 -21.74
C PHE A 144 -4.97 -5.44 -22.85
N ASP A 145 -5.00 -4.14 -22.58
CA ASP A 145 -4.55 -3.09 -23.49
C ASP A 145 -3.01 -3.14 -23.68
N ALA A 146 -2.30 -3.54 -22.64
CA ALA A 146 -0.86 -3.84 -22.69
C ALA A 146 -0.47 -4.84 -21.59
N ILE A 147 0.64 -5.56 -21.82
CA ILE A 147 1.25 -6.45 -20.83
C ILE A 147 2.71 -6.02 -20.65
N ILE A 148 3.06 -5.57 -19.45
CA ILE A 148 4.37 -5.03 -19.13
C ILE A 148 5.02 -5.89 -18.03
N PRO A 149 6.09 -6.62 -18.34
CA PRO A 149 6.92 -7.26 -17.34
C PRO A 149 7.71 -6.23 -16.54
N ILE A 150 7.67 -6.33 -15.20
CA ILE A 150 8.36 -5.37 -14.32
C ILE A 150 9.05 -6.08 -13.15
N SER A 151 10.03 -5.43 -12.57
CA SER A 151 10.49 -5.67 -11.20
C SER A 151 10.36 -4.39 -10.40
N ALA A 152 9.34 -4.29 -9.57
CA ALA A 152 9.16 -3.15 -8.66
C ALA A 152 10.32 -3.00 -7.66
N LYS A 153 11.11 -4.06 -7.45
CA LYS A 153 12.27 -4.08 -6.57
C LYS A 153 13.51 -3.45 -7.21
N THR A 154 13.75 -3.73 -8.49
CA THR A 154 14.94 -3.27 -9.22
C THR A 154 14.66 -2.06 -10.12
N GLY A 155 13.38 -1.79 -10.40
CA GLY A 155 12.93 -0.75 -11.34
C GLY A 155 12.85 -1.19 -12.80
N ASP A 156 13.24 -2.42 -13.10
CA ASP A 156 13.19 -2.94 -14.46
C ASP A 156 11.76 -2.92 -15.00
N GLY A 157 11.55 -2.35 -16.19
CA GLY A 157 10.25 -2.20 -16.86
C GLY A 157 9.30 -1.15 -16.26
N VAL A 158 9.64 -0.50 -15.13
CA VAL A 158 8.75 0.45 -14.46
C VAL A 158 8.58 1.73 -15.28
N GLU A 159 9.64 2.24 -15.91
CA GLU A 159 9.54 3.41 -16.80
C GLU A 159 8.66 3.11 -18.01
N GLN A 160 8.78 1.93 -18.61
CA GLN A 160 7.89 1.48 -19.69
C GLN A 160 6.42 1.42 -19.24
N LEU A 161 6.16 0.99 -17.98
CA LEU A 161 4.81 1.02 -17.42
C LEU A 161 4.29 2.47 -17.31
N LEU A 162 5.11 3.42 -16.86
CA LEU A 162 4.74 4.84 -16.80
C LEU A 162 4.43 5.43 -18.18
N GLU A 163 5.26 5.11 -19.19
CA GLU A 163 5.02 5.55 -20.57
C GLU A 163 3.67 5.04 -21.10
N VAL A 164 3.33 3.77 -20.81
CA VAL A 164 2.04 3.21 -21.19
C VAL A 164 0.90 3.90 -20.44
N CYS A 165 1.05 4.14 -19.13
CA CYS A 165 0.07 4.89 -18.33
C CYS A 165 -0.15 6.31 -18.89
N GLY A 166 0.90 6.98 -19.36
CA GLY A 166 0.81 8.33 -19.94
C GLY A 166 -0.07 8.44 -21.17
N ARG A 167 -0.31 7.35 -21.90
CA ARG A 167 -1.23 7.32 -23.05
C ARG A 167 -2.70 7.51 -22.68
N TYR A 168 -3.03 7.28 -21.40
CA TYR A 168 -4.38 7.40 -20.86
C TYR A 168 -4.58 8.70 -20.07
N ALA A 169 -3.55 9.56 -19.99
CA ALA A 169 -3.65 10.84 -19.35
C ALA A 169 -4.54 11.79 -20.16
N VAL A 170 -5.46 12.47 -19.48
CA VAL A 170 -6.40 13.42 -20.06
C VAL A 170 -5.97 14.86 -19.79
N GLU A 171 -6.26 15.77 -20.70
CA GLU A 171 -6.00 17.21 -20.50
C GLU A 171 -6.81 17.70 -19.30
N SER A 172 -6.11 18.09 -18.25
CA SER A 172 -6.68 18.66 -17.03
C SER A 172 -5.60 19.42 -16.23
N PRO A 173 -5.98 20.35 -15.34
CA PRO A 173 -5.07 20.85 -14.33
C PRO A 173 -4.55 19.72 -13.44
N PHE A 174 -3.38 19.89 -12.84
CA PHE A 174 -2.89 18.97 -11.82
C PHE A 174 -3.88 18.92 -10.64
N LEU A 175 -4.14 17.70 -10.15
CA LEU A 175 -5.05 17.46 -9.02
C LEU A 175 -4.39 17.77 -7.68
N PHE A 176 -3.07 17.65 -7.62
CA PHE A 176 -2.25 17.91 -6.44
C PHE A 176 -1.13 18.90 -6.77
N PRO A 177 -0.56 19.61 -5.77
CA PRO A 177 0.66 20.38 -5.97
C PRO A 177 1.76 19.54 -6.65
N GLU A 178 2.57 20.17 -7.48
CA GLU A 178 3.58 19.50 -8.32
C GLU A 178 4.62 18.71 -7.52
N ASP A 179 4.95 19.19 -6.32
CA ASP A 179 5.90 18.60 -5.37
C ASP A 179 5.27 17.56 -4.43
N SER A 180 3.96 17.34 -4.52
CA SER A 180 3.28 16.33 -3.69
C SER A 180 3.65 14.92 -4.11
N THR A 181 3.91 14.05 -3.13
CA THR A 181 4.20 12.63 -3.32
C THR A 181 3.06 11.72 -2.86
N THR A 182 2.18 12.22 -1.96
CA THR A 182 1.02 11.48 -1.43
C THR A 182 -0.06 12.42 -0.91
N ASP A 183 -1.28 11.89 -0.81
CA ASP A 183 -2.42 12.54 -0.14
C ASP A 183 -2.44 12.30 1.38
N GLN A 184 -1.53 11.43 1.89
CA GLN A 184 -1.55 11.03 3.28
C GLN A 184 -0.86 12.08 4.17
N PRO A 185 -1.50 12.50 5.28
CA PRO A 185 -0.81 13.31 6.28
C PRO A 185 0.41 12.57 6.85
N GLU A 186 1.50 13.28 7.11
CA GLU A 186 2.74 12.72 7.70
C GLU A 186 2.47 11.86 8.94
N ARG A 187 1.55 12.31 9.79
CA ARG A 187 1.10 11.56 10.98
C ARG A 187 0.59 10.17 10.62
N GLN A 188 -0.15 10.03 9.53
CA GLN A 188 -0.67 8.74 9.07
C GLN A 188 0.44 7.85 8.52
N VAL A 189 1.37 8.42 7.77
CA VAL A 189 2.56 7.70 7.27
C VAL A 189 3.39 7.18 8.45
N MET A 190 3.59 7.98 9.52
CA MET A 190 4.29 7.54 10.74
C MET A 190 3.58 6.38 11.43
N ALA A 191 2.26 6.42 11.54
CA ALA A 191 1.47 5.32 12.11
C ALA A 191 1.66 4.03 11.30
N GLU A 192 1.63 4.12 9.99
CA GLU A 192 1.83 2.98 9.09
C GLU A 192 3.27 2.44 9.15
N ILE A 193 4.30 3.29 9.23
CA ILE A 193 5.69 2.85 9.44
C ILE A 193 5.82 2.03 10.73
N ILE A 194 5.21 2.47 11.83
CA ILE A 194 5.20 1.71 13.09
C ILE A 194 4.46 0.37 12.91
N ARG A 195 3.32 0.39 12.23
CA ARG A 195 2.51 -0.81 11.95
C ARG A 195 3.28 -1.82 11.07
N GLU A 196 4.07 -1.37 10.13
CA GLU A 196 4.96 -2.24 9.35
C GLU A 196 5.93 -3.03 10.24
N LYS A 197 6.54 -2.36 11.24
CA LYS A 197 7.48 -3.05 12.15
C LYS A 197 6.77 -4.06 13.04
N LEU A 198 5.51 -3.81 13.41
CA LEU A 198 4.68 -4.81 14.06
C LEU A 198 4.44 -6.02 13.15
N LEU A 199 4.14 -5.79 11.86
CA LEU A 199 4.01 -6.87 10.87
C LEU A 199 5.31 -7.67 10.69
N TRP A 200 6.47 -7.05 10.74
CA TRP A 200 7.76 -7.73 10.57
C TRP A 200 8.20 -8.52 11.80
N CYS A 201 7.97 -7.96 12.99
CA CYS A 201 8.50 -8.50 14.24
C CYS A 201 7.57 -9.49 14.94
N LEU A 202 6.28 -9.49 14.63
CA LEU A 202 5.26 -10.32 15.29
C LEU A 202 4.71 -11.34 14.31
N ASP A 203 4.23 -12.48 14.84
CA ASP A 203 3.74 -13.57 14.02
C ASP A 203 2.27 -13.94 14.32
N ARG A 204 1.73 -14.83 13.50
CA ARG A 204 0.35 -15.35 13.58
C ARG A 204 -0.68 -14.22 13.54
N GLU A 205 -1.67 -14.25 14.43
CA GLU A 205 -2.78 -13.30 14.49
C GLU A 205 -2.44 -11.96 15.18
N VAL A 206 -1.32 -11.91 15.92
CA VAL A 206 -1.00 -10.74 16.74
C VAL A 206 -0.88 -9.46 15.90
N PRO A 207 -0.08 -9.41 14.81
CA PRO A 207 0.06 -8.19 14.02
C PRO A 207 -1.23 -7.78 13.30
N HIS A 208 -2.08 -8.74 12.93
CA HIS A 208 -3.34 -8.45 12.25
C HIS A 208 -4.37 -7.78 13.17
N GLY A 209 -4.29 -8.04 14.47
CA GLY A 209 -5.12 -7.42 15.51
C GLY A 209 -4.57 -6.11 16.08
N THR A 210 -3.58 -5.49 15.43
CA THR A 210 -3.01 -4.21 15.89
C THR A 210 -3.51 -3.02 15.09
N ALA A 211 -3.67 -1.87 15.78
CA ALA A 211 -3.80 -0.55 15.19
C ALA A 211 -2.79 0.40 15.83
N VAL A 212 -2.39 1.45 15.13
CA VAL A 212 -1.46 2.46 15.64
C VAL A 212 -2.08 3.83 15.50
N GLU A 213 -2.09 4.57 16.58
CA GLU A 213 -2.56 5.96 16.64
C GLU A 213 -1.41 6.86 17.07
N ILE A 214 -1.17 7.93 16.33
CA ILE A 214 -0.23 8.97 16.73
C ILE A 214 -0.98 9.95 17.63
N THR A 215 -0.65 9.96 18.93
CA THR A 215 -1.30 10.78 19.94
C THR A 215 -0.63 12.14 20.12
N LYS A 216 0.65 12.25 19.76
CA LYS A 216 1.40 13.51 19.72
C LYS A 216 2.26 13.56 18.46
N PHE A 217 2.28 14.71 17.79
CA PHE A 217 3.16 15.00 16.67
C PHE A 217 3.50 16.49 16.74
N SER A 218 4.73 16.82 17.11
CA SER A 218 5.15 18.21 17.28
C SER A 218 6.64 18.36 17.01
N GLU A 219 6.99 19.44 16.34
CA GLU A 219 8.37 19.84 16.11
C GLU A 219 8.87 20.71 17.29
N ARG A 220 10.10 20.45 17.71
CA ARG A 220 10.82 21.26 18.71
C ARG A 220 11.58 22.38 18.01
N ASP A 221 11.95 23.43 18.75
CA ASP A 221 12.74 24.58 18.24
C ASP A 221 14.06 24.16 17.59
N ASN A 222 14.61 23.00 17.93
CA ASN A 222 15.85 22.45 17.37
C ASN A 222 15.62 21.53 16.16
N GLY A 223 14.42 21.48 15.59
CA GLY A 223 14.05 20.67 14.42
C GLY A 223 13.84 19.19 14.70
N ILE A 224 13.91 18.72 15.96
CA ILE A 224 13.58 17.34 16.33
C ILE A 224 12.07 17.17 16.38
N ILE A 225 11.54 16.09 15.82
CA ILE A 225 10.12 15.80 15.86
C ILE A 225 9.80 14.82 16.99
N ASP A 226 8.90 15.24 17.90
CA ASP A 226 8.34 14.38 18.94
C ASP A 226 7.13 13.62 18.42
N ILE A 227 7.18 12.30 18.52
CA ILE A 227 6.09 11.40 18.13
C ILE A 227 5.75 10.50 19.32
N ASP A 228 4.51 10.61 19.83
CA ASP A 228 3.94 9.65 20.76
C ASP A 228 2.94 8.77 20.01
N ALA A 229 3.14 7.45 20.06
CA ALA A 229 2.30 6.48 19.39
C ALA A 229 1.69 5.48 20.37
N THR A 230 0.40 5.24 20.25
CA THR A 230 -0.29 4.17 20.97
C THR A 230 -0.56 3.01 20.02
N ILE A 231 -0.02 1.85 20.36
CA ILE A 231 -0.27 0.57 19.68
C ILE A 231 -1.42 -0.11 20.40
N TYR A 232 -2.54 -0.30 19.70
CA TYR A 232 -3.68 -1.05 20.21
C TYR A 232 -3.60 -2.51 19.80
N CYS A 233 -4.03 -3.40 20.68
CA CYS A 233 -4.16 -4.84 20.40
C CYS A 233 -5.44 -5.38 21.05
N GLU A 234 -5.94 -6.53 20.58
CA GLU A 234 -7.25 -7.04 21.01
C GLU A 234 -7.24 -7.75 22.35
N LYS A 235 -6.09 -8.32 22.79
CA LYS A 235 -6.03 -9.21 23.97
C LYS A 235 -4.84 -8.85 24.86
N ALA A 236 -4.98 -9.09 26.17
CA ALA A 236 -3.89 -8.92 27.12
C ALA A 236 -2.66 -9.81 26.79
N SER A 237 -2.89 -11.04 26.29
CA SER A 237 -1.82 -11.90 25.80
C SER A 237 -1.05 -11.30 24.62
N HIS A 238 -1.75 -10.63 23.69
CA HIS A 238 -1.12 -9.91 22.57
C HIS A 238 -0.27 -8.75 23.06
N LYS A 239 -0.74 -7.99 24.07
CA LYS A 239 0.03 -6.91 24.70
C LYS A 239 1.35 -7.44 25.27
N GLY A 240 1.32 -8.59 25.96
CA GLY A 240 2.53 -9.23 26.49
C GLY A 240 3.52 -9.61 25.38
N ILE A 241 3.04 -10.13 24.25
CA ILE A 241 3.87 -10.49 23.08
C ILE A 241 4.48 -9.25 22.44
N ILE A 242 3.71 -8.17 22.27
CA ILE A 242 4.18 -6.91 21.67
C ILE A 242 5.23 -6.24 22.55
N ILE A 243 5.08 -6.26 23.87
CA ILE A 243 6.06 -5.71 24.81
C ILE A 243 7.31 -6.61 24.85
N GLY A 244 7.11 -7.92 24.89
CA GLY A 244 8.19 -8.90 25.01
C GLY A 244 8.80 -8.96 26.41
N LYS A 245 9.77 -9.87 26.58
CA LYS A 245 10.49 -10.02 27.86
C LYS A 245 11.28 -8.74 28.15
N HIS A 246 11.09 -8.15 29.31
CA HIS A 246 11.72 -6.90 29.73
C HIS A 246 11.54 -5.70 28.77
N GLY A 247 10.53 -5.74 27.87
CA GLY A 247 10.31 -4.70 26.89
C GLY A 247 11.13 -4.79 25.59
N ASP A 248 11.90 -5.88 25.42
CA ASP A 248 12.86 -6.01 24.31
C ASP A 248 12.19 -5.98 22.92
N MET A 249 11.01 -6.61 22.78
CA MET A 249 10.32 -6.63 21.49
C MET A 249 9.81 -5.23 21.12
N LEU A 250 9.17 -4.52 22.05
CA LEU A 250 8.69 -3.16 21.84
C LEU A 250 9.85 -2.20 21.53
N LYS A 251 10.97 -2.33 22.25
CA LYS A 251 12.19 -1.55 21.98
C LYS A 251 12.73 -1.79 20.57
N LYS A 252 12.76 -3.06 20.12
CA LYS A 252 13.17 -3.42 18.75
C LYS A 252 12.26 -2.77 17.71
N ILE A 253 10.93 -2.93 17.85
CA ILE A 253 9.92 -2.35 16.97
C ILE A 253 10.09 -0.84 16.88
N SER A 254 10.15 -0.15 18.02
CA SER A 254 10.28 1.31 18.10
C SER A 254 11.58 1.82 17.49
N SER A 255 12.69 1.10 17.72
CA SER A 255 14.00 1.47 17.18
C SER A 255 14.03 1.39 15.64
N MET A 256 13.46 0.31 15.08
CA MET A 256 13.33 0.15 13.63
C MET A 256 12.39 1.19 13.03
N ALA A 257 11.25 1.44 13.68
CA ALA A 257 10.27 2.43 13.24
C ALA A 257 10.88 3.83 13.24
N ARG A 258 11.57 4.22 14.33
CA ARG A 258 12.23 5.52 14.43
C ARG A 258 13.19 5.76 13.27
N GLY A 259 14.05 4.78 12.93
CA GLY A 259 14.99 4.94 11.83
C GLY A 259 14.33 5.18 10.47
N ASP A 260 13.16 4.56 10.22
CA ASP A 260 12.41 4.80 8.98
C ASP A 260 11.61 6.12 9.04
N CYS A 261 11.09 6.50 10.21
CA CYS A 261 10.49 7.82 10.41
C CYS A 261 11.51 8.97 10.18
N GLU A 262 12.74 8.82 10.69
CA GLU A 262 13.82 9.79 10.49
C GLU A 262 14.19 9.93 9.00
N LYS A 263 14.20 8.81 8.25
CA LYS A 263 14.45 8.84 6.80
C LYS A 263 13.35 9.57 6.04
N PHE A 264 12.09 9.32 6.39
CA PHE A 264 10.95 9.95 5.75
C PHE A 264 10.88 11.45 6.06
N MET A 265 11.08 11.82 7.33
CA MET A 265 11.01 13.23 7.76
C MET A 265 12.27 14.05 7.42
N GLY A 266 13.36 13.41 7.02
CA GLY A 266 14.64 14.09 6.76
C GLY A 266 15.29 14.71 8.02
N THR A 267 14.76 14.42 9.22
CA THR A 267 15.24 14.95 10.49
C THR A 267 15.18 13.92 11.60
N ARG A 268 15.76 14.25 12.77
CA ARG A 268 15.74 13.36 13.94
C ARG A 268 14.34 13.26 14.53
N VAL A 269 13.99 12.05 14.97
CA VAL A 269 12.70 11.74 15.60
C VAL A 269 12.91 11.20 17.02
N TYR A 270 12.17 11.74 17.97
CA TYR A 270 12.01 11.19 19.30
C TYR A 270 10.69 10.42 19.35
N LEU A 271 10.78 9.08 19.29
CA LEU A 271 9.60 8.21 19.24
C LEU A 271 9.34 7.54 20.59
N THR A 272 8.18 7.80 21.16
CA THR A 272 7.65 7.10 22.34
C THR A 272 6.49 6.20 21.94
N THR A 273 6.49 4.95 22.41
CA THR A 273 5.44 3.97 22.08
C THR A 273 4.80 3.39 23.31
N TRP A 274 3.46 3.27 23.27
CA TRP A 274 2.64 2.68 24.32
C TRP A 274 1.82 1.53 23.77
N VAL A 275 1.53 0.51 24.59
CA VAL A 275 0.68 -0.61 24.19
C VAL A 275 -0.56 -0.66 25.06
N LYS A 276 -1.75 -0.59 24.44
CA LYS A 276 -3.05 -0.65 25.10
C LYS A 276 -3.90 -1.79 24.55
N VAL A 277 -4.71 -2.39 25.40
CA VAL A 277 -5.70 -3.40 24.98
C VAL A 277 -7.00 -2.69 24.62
N LYS A 278 -7.57 -3.04 23.46
CA LYS A 278 -8.87 -2.60 23.00
C LYS A 278 -9.57 -3.80 22.39
N GLU A 279 -10.37 -4.47 23.19
CA GLU A 279 -11.02 -5.72 22.81
C GLU A 279 -11.96 -5.54 21.62
N ASN A 280 -11.95 -6.50 20.70
CA ASN A 280 -12.83 -6.57 19.52
C ASN A 280 -12.88 -5.28 18.65
N TRP A 281 -11.82 -4.48 18.64
CA TRP A 281 -11.81 -3.21 17.91
C TRP A 281 -12.09 -3.39 16.41
N ARG A 282 -11.67 -4.52 15.82
CA ARG A 282 -11.89 -4.83 14.39
C ARG A 282 -13.35 -5.07 14.02
N ASP A 283 -14.19 -5.35 15.01
CA ASP A 283 -15.63 -5.63 14.83
C ASP A 283 -16.51 -4.44 15.27
N SER A 284 -15.89 -3.30 15.61
CA SER A 284 -16.57 -2.07 16.01
C SER A 284 -16.39 -0.99 14.95
N ASP A 285 -17.47 -0.61 14.25
CA ASP A 285 -17.44 0.47 13.24
C ASP A 285 -16.91 1.78 13.84
N PHE A 286 -17.27 2.10 15.08
CA PHE A 286 -16.77 3.28 15.79
C PHE A 286 -15.25 3.26 15.98
N LEU A 287 -14.69 2.12 16.43
CA LEU A 287 -13.25 2.00 16.67
C LEU A 287 -12.46 1.91 15.36
N VAL A 288 -13.01 1.25 14.35
CA VAL A 288 -12.42 1.18 13.01
C VAL A 288 -12.27 2.61 12.46
N ARG A 289 -13.32 3.44 12.53
CA ARG A 289 -13.26 4.83 12.11
C ARG A 289 -12.28 5.67 12.95
N ASN A 290 -12.28 5.52 14.27
CA ASN A 290 -11.39 6.27 15.16
C ASN A 290 -9.91 5.98 14.93
N PHE A 291 -9.57 4.78 14.45
CA PHE A 291 -8.19 4.43 14.09
C PHE A 291 -7.80 4.85 12.66
N GLY A 292 -8.62 5.71 12.03
CA GLY A 292 -8.33 6.26 10.71
C GLY A 292 -8.70 5.32 9.55
N TYR A 293 -9.53 4.31 9.80
CA TYR A 293 -10.10 3.44 8.79
C TYR A 293 -11.53 3.92 8.49
N SER A 294 -11.66 5.05 7.83
CA SER A 294 -12.93 5.66 7.39
C SER A 294 -12.88 6.01 5.92
N GLU A 295 -14.03 5.95 5.26
CA GLU A 295 -14.24 6.50 3.92
C GLU A 295 -14.10 8.03 3.91
#